data_7cd4a30a9b10b7df9ca8c436f5e69a6b
#
_entry.id   7cd4a30a9b10b7df9ca8c436f5e69a6b
#
_cell.length_a   1.000
_cell.length_b   1.000
_cell.length_c   1.000
_cell.angle_alpha   90.00
_cell.angle_beta   90.00
_cell.angle_gamma   90.00
#
_symmetry.space_group_name_H-M   'P 1'
#
loop_
_entity.id
_entity.type
_entity.pdbx_description
1 polymer ?
#
loop_
_entity_poly.entity_id
_entity_poly.type
_entity_poly.pdbx_seq_one_letter_code
_entity_poly.pdbx_strand_id
1 'polypeptide(L)'
;MKNRIKIWIGKESFLTVILCLAMAAIASFEVSCAQNEKAVRGGEPGVMARDQAIYKTEQVEGKETTYLTMDYAKIERPLSIEEFTRVSYLPPIQQYKTLSCWCFATTSFLESEMARMGKTPVKLSEMYTVYWEFVEKARRFVREKGNSVFSGGSEPNAVIERMKVYGAVPEASYTGLLPGKTEHDHTALFEEMDKYLRSCQNRNFWNEEEIVGNIKNILNKHLGEPPTTVEVDGKAMTPVDYLRNVLQLPLDDYVAVMSFAYLPFFTKGEFKVPDNWWHSQDYYNVPLDDYYQAIVGAIKNGYSVVLSVDFTEPGNIPEANLGIIPDFDVPRAYINQDSRELRFFNSATADDHGVHLVGYKETPKDTWFLVKDSWRTAYVGQVKGYFFYRDDYVKLKSLGFLVHKDAVKDLLSKFKAE
;
A
#
# COMPACT_ATOMS: atom_id res chain seq x y z
N MET A 1 -42.78 -60.10 35.79
CA MET A 1 -43.09 -59.62 34.44
C MET A 1 -42.58 -58.17 34.32
N LYS A 2 -41.44 -57.90 33.68
CA LYS A 2 -40.89 -56.58 33.45
C LYS A 2 -41.13 -56.19 31.99
N ASN A 3 -42.10 -55.32 31.74
CA ASN A 3 -42.32 -54.74 30.42
C ASN A 3 -41.22 -53.69 30.12
N ARG A 4 -40.34 -53.93 29.17
CA ARG A 4 -39.45 -52.94 28.61
C ARG A 4 -40.12 -52.32 27.36
N ILE A 5 -40.48 -51.08 27.45
CA ILE A 5 -40.87 -50.25 26.30
C ILE A 5 -39.61 -49.89 25.54
N LYS A 6 -39.45 -50.38 24.31
CA LYS A 6 -38.42 -49.92 23.37
C LYS A 6 -38.96 -48.71 22.60
N ILE A 7 -38.45 -47.55 22.90
CA ILE A 7 -38.71 -46.34 22.09
C ILE A 7 -37.78 -46.46 20.87
N TRP A 8 -38.37 -46.59 19.70
CA TRP A 8 -37.67 -46.59 18.43
C TRP A 8 -37.64 -45.17 17.91
N ILE A 9 -36.48 -44.45 18.04
CA ILE A 9 -36.27 -43.13 17.45
C ILE A 9 -35.63 -43.36 16.09
N GLY A 10 -36.39 -43.07 15.03
CA GLY A 10 -35.91 -43.19 13.65
C GLY A 10 -34.73 -42.27 13.36
N LYS A 11 -33.81 -42.71 12.54
CA LYS A 11 -32.59 -41.97 12.14
C LYS A 11 -32.90 -40.56 11.59
N GLU A 12 -34.07 -40.37 11.02
CA GLU A 12 -34.47 -39.06 10.45
C GLU A 12 -34.78 -37.99 11.51
N SER A 13 -35.35 -38.40 12.67
CA SER A 13 -35.63 -37.48 13.77
C SER A 13 -34.33 -36.97 14.45
N PHE A 14 -33.27 -37.77 14.43
CA PHE A 14 -31.99 -37.41 15.03
C PHE A 14 -31.24 -36.37 14.18
N LEU A 15 -31.31 -36.50 12.83
CA LEU A 15 -30.74 -35.54 11.92
C LEU A 15 -31.42 -34.16 11.99
N THR A 16 -32.75 -34.15 12.11
CA THR A 16 -33.54 -32.91 12.21
C THR A 16 -33.24 -32.14 13.49
N VAL A 17 -33.08 -32.85 14.61
CA VAL A 17 -32.72 -32.24 15.91
C VAL A 17 -31.29 -31.66 15.86
N ILE A 18 -30.33 -32.35 15.22
CA ILE A 18 -28.96 -31.85 15.06
C ILE A 18 -28.94 -30.63 14.13
N LEU A 19 -29.74 -30.62 13.06
CA LEU A 19 -29.82 -29.50 12.13
C LEU A 19 -30.45 -28.25 12.81
N CYS A 20 -31.48 -28.47 13.61
CA CYS A 20 -32.09 -27.36 14.39
C CYS A 20 -31.17 -26.80 15.46
N LEU A 21 -30.38 -27.66 16.15
CA LEU A 21 -29.38 -27.20 17.12
C LEU A 21 -28.19 -26.50 16.45
N ALA A 22 -27.78 -26.95 15.26
CA ALA A 22 -26.73 -26.26 14.49
C ALA A 22 -27.21 -24.90 13.98
N MET A 23 -28.43 -24.79 13.47
CA MET A 23 -29.00 -23.49 13.05
C MET A 23 -29.24 -22.54 14.23
N ALA A 24 -29.63 -23.04 15.40
CA ALA A 24 -29.74 -22.22 16.60
C ALA A 24 -28.38 -21.73 17.12
N ALA A 25 -27.32 -22.56 16.99
CA ALA A 25 -25.95 -22.18 17.33
C ALA A 25 -25.39 -21.13 16.35
N ILE A 26 -25.67 -21.26 15.05
CA ILE A 26 -25.26 -20.30 14.02
C ILE A 26 -26.00 -18.97 14.24
N ALA A 27 -27.31 -19.00 14.48
CA ALA A 27 -28.10 -17.80 14.78
C ALA A 27 -27.64 -17.11 16.10
N SER A 28 -27.24 -17.88 17.10
CA SER A 28 -26.68 -17.35 18.35
C SER A 28 -25.29 -16.75 18.16
N PHE A 29 -24.50 -17.31 17.24
CA PHE A 29 -23.17 -16.80 16.91
C PHE A 29 -23.27 -15.51 16.07
N GLU A 30 -24.19 -15.43 15.10
CA GLU A 30 -24.44 -14.22 14.33
C GLU A 30 -25.01 -13.08 15.20
N VAL A 31 -25.91 -13.38 16.14
CA VAL A 31 -26.42 -12.40 17.09
C VAL A 31 -25.32 -11.95 18.06
N SER A 32 -24.43 -12.85 18.48
CA SER A 32 -23.27 -12.49 19.32
C SER A 32 -22.22 -11.69 18.55
N CYS A 33 -21.95 -12.00 17.28
CA CYS A 33 -21.10 -11.18 16.42
C CYS A 33 -21.72 -9.80 16.14
N ALA A 34 -23.01 -9.74 15.82
CA ALA A 34 -23.71 -8.48 15.60
C ALA A 34 -23.81 -7.62 16.88
N GLN A 35 -23.90 -8.26 18.06
CA GLN A 35 -23.83 -7.54 19.33
C GLN A 35 -22.43 -7.08 19.68
N ASN A 36 -21.39 -7.84 19.33
CA ASN A 36 -19.98 -7.42 19.47
C ASN A 36 -19.61 -6.33 18.45
N GLU A 37 -20.11 -6.39 17.21
CA GLU A 37 -19.94 -5.27 16.27
C GLU A 37 -20.64 -4.00 16.75
N LYS A 38 -21.80 -4.09 17.41
CA LYS A 38 -22.44 -2.93 18.05
C LYS A 38 -21.69 -2.45 19.29
N ALA A 39 -21.05 -3.33 20.04
CA ALA A 39 -20.26 -2.96 21.22
C ALA A 39 -18.90 -2.33 20.85
N VAL A 40 -18.34 -2.68 19.69
CA VAL A 40 -17.10 -2.06 19.15
C VAL A 40 -17.41 -0.78 18.35
N ARG A 41 -18.62 -0.63 17.82
CA ARG A 41 -19.08 0.58 17.11
C ARG A 41 -19.82 1.56 18.04
N GLY A 42 -19.23 1.90 19.15
CA GLY A 42 -19.70 3.00 19.96
C GLY A 42 -20.71 2.59 21.03
N GLY A 43 -20.35 2.89 22.25
CA GLY A 43 -21.33 3.12 23.29
C GLY A 43 -22.39 4.10 22.79
N GLU A 44 -23.51 4.16 23.51
CA GLU A 44 -24.65 5.02 23.22
C GLU A 44 -24.20 6.38 22.66
N PRO A 45 -24.73 6.84 21.53
CA PRO A 45 -24.33 8.09 20.90
C PRO A 45 -24.33 9.30 21.84
N GLY A 46 -25.05 9.25 22.93
CA GLY A 46 -25.17 10.33 23.91
C GLY A 46 -23.95 10.53 24.82
N VAL A 47 -23.02 9.58 24.95
CA VAL A 47 -21.84 9.71 25.80
C VAL A 47 -20.63 10.19 25.04
N MET A 48 -20.49 9.80 23.76
CA MET A 48 -19.35 10.12 22.90
C MET A 48 -19.54 11.39 22.09
N ALA A 49 -20.75 11.85 21.86
CA ALA A 49 -21.06 13.08 21.14
C ALA A 49 -20.63 14.38 21.83
N ARG A 50 -19.97 14.29 22.99
CA ARG A 50 -19.65 15.46 23.81
C ARG A 50 -18.33 16.12 23.53
N ASP A 51 -17.40 15.45 22.86
CA ASP A 51 -16.10 16.01 22.55
C ASP A 51 -15.82 15.91 21.05
N GLN A 52 -16.31 16.92 20.32
CA GLN A 52 -16.07 17.02 18.86
C GLN A 52 -14.59 17.21 18.50
N ALA A 53 -13.73 17.50 19.48
CA ALA A 53 -12.29 17.59 19.24
C ALA A 53 -11.63 16.21 19.06
N ILE A 54 -12.31 15.14 19.49
CA ILE A 54 -11.81 13.76 19.40
C ILE A 54 -12.51 12.98 18.29
N TYR A 55 -13.78 13.32 18.01
CA TYR A 55 -14.56 12.63 16.98
C TYR A 55 -14.90 13.59 15.83
N LYS A 56 -14.66 13.10 14.60
CA LYS A 56 -15.03 13.80 13.38
C LYS A 56 -15.98 12.93 12.59
N THR A 57 -17.08 13.52 12.15
CA THR A 57 -18.07 12.84 11.30
C THR A 57 -18.03 13.45 9.91
N GLU A 58 -17.84 12.62 8.90
CA GLU A 58 -17.79 13.00 7.50
C GLU A 58 -18.60 12.07 6.62
N GLN A 59 -18.97 12.56 5.44
CA GLN A 59 -19.54 11.73 4.39
C GLN A 59 -18.41 11.09 3.58
N VAL A 60 -18.20 9.78 3.77
CA VAL A 60 -17.23 9.00 3.01
C VAL A 60 -18.02 8.08 2.08
N GLU A 61 -17.87 8.29 0.77
CA GLU A 61 -18.55 7.50 -0.28
C GLU A 61 -20.09 7.45 -0.10
N GLY A 62 -20.70 8.57 0.34
CA GLY A 62 -22.13 8.69 0.57
C GLY A 62 -22.64 8.05 1.87
N LYS A 63 -21.74 7.61 2.73
CA LYS A 63 -22.05 7.11 4.07
C LYS A 63 -21.53 8.05 5.13
N GLU A 64 -22.32 8.34 6.14
CA GLU A 64 -21.87 9.05 7.32
C GLU A 64 -20.92 8.14 8.11
N THR A 65 -19.68 8.59 8.28
CA THR A 65 -18.63 7.87 8.99
C THR A 65 -18.07 8.75 10.10
N THR A 66 -18.08 8.25 11.32
CA THR A 66 -17.47 8.91 12.47
C THR A 66 -16.19 8.20 12.83
N TYR A 67 -15.10 8.94 12.95
CA TYR A 67 -13.80 8.41 13.32
C TYR A 67 -13.14 9.23 14.42
N LEU A 68 -12.20 8.59 15.11
CA LEU A 68 -11.40 9.24 16.13
C LEU A 68 -10.38 10.16 15.47
N THR A 69 -10.23 11.38 15.98
CA THR A 69 -9.21 12.34 15.59
C THR A 69 -8.54 12.92 16.85
N MET A 70 -7.67 13.89 16.71
CA MET A 70 -7.02 14.55 17.81
C MET A 70 -7.00 16.07 17.65
N ASP A 71 -6.92 16.80 18.77
CA ASP A 71 -6.62 18.23 18.76
C ASP A 71 -5.10 18.41 18.47
N TYR A 72 -4.79 18.97 17.31
CA TYR A 72 -3.43 19.24 16.88
C TYR A 72 -3.04 20.72 17.01
N ALA A 73 -3.89 21.59 17.55
CA ALA A 73 -3.65 23.02 17.64
C ALA A 73 -2.37 23.37 18.41
N LYS A 74 -1.99 22.54 19.38
CA LYS A 74 -0.80 22.71 20.23
C LYS A 74 0.42 21.93 19.74
N ILE A 75 0.30 21.18 18.62
CA ILE A 75 1.43 20.42 18.08
C ILE A 75 2.36 21.37 17.32
N GLU A 76 3.58 21.51 17.84
CA GLU A 76 4.65 22.20 17.12
C GLU A 76 5.07 21.37 15.93
N ARG A 77 4.91 21.87 14.70
CA ARG A 77 5.14 21.17 13.45
C ARG A 77 5.63 22.07 12.34
N PRO A 78 6.25 21.52 11.29
CA PRO A 78 6.49 22.26 10.05
C PRO A 78 5.16 22.75 9.43
N LEU A 79 5.20 23.88 8.77
CA LEU A 79 4.04 24.49 8.10
C LEU A 79 4.24 24.59 6.58
N SER A 80 5.49 24.43 6.11
CA SER A 80 5.82 24.54 4.69
C SER A 80 6.94 23.58 4.29
N ILE A 81 7.04 23.27 3.00
CA ILE A 81 8.10 22.41 2.44
C ILE A 81 9.48 23.09 2.44
N GLU A 82 9.53 24.41 2.51
CA GLU A 82 10.77 25.20 2.55
C GLU A 82 11.56 25.00 3.83
N GLU A 83 10.91 24.52 4.88
CA GLU A 83 11.55 24.22 6.16
C GLU A 83 12.40 22.93 6.14
N PHE A 84 12.31 22.15 5.07
CA PHE A 84 12.98 20.85 4.95
C PHE A 84 14.23 20.93 4.08
N THR A 85 15.26 20.20 4.46
CA THR A 85 16.34 19.80 3.55
C THR A 85 15.79 18.71 2.63
N ARG A 86 15.85 18.93 1.30
CA ARG A 86 15.16 18.10 0.31
C ARG A 86 16.11 17.56 -0.75
N VAL A 87 15.83 16.37 -1.26
CA VAL A 87 16.40 15.87 -2.50
C VAL A 87 15.68 16.50 -3.71
N SER A 88 16.18 16.28 -4.90
CA SER A 88 15.47 16.69 -6.14
C SER A 88 14.33 15.72 -6.45
N TYR A 89 13.15 16.25 -6.79
CA TYR A 89 11.98 15.48 -7.19
C TYR A 89 11.05 16.29 -8.10
N LEU A 90 10.23 15.60 -8.90
CA LEU A 90 9.17 16.23 -9.69
C LEU A 90 7.95 16.57 -8.81
N PRO A 91 7.12 17.57 -9.18
CA PRO A 91 5.91 17.93 -8.42
C PRO A 91 5.01 16.74 -8.12
N PRO A 92 4.23 16.77 -7.02
CA PRO A 92 3.26 15.72 -6.72
C PRO A 92 2.12 15.71 -7.74
N ILE A 93 1.63 14.51 -8.04
CA ILE A 93 0.44 14.30 -8.86
C ILE A 93 -0.55 13.42 -8.12
N GLN A 94 -1.83 13.63 -8.38
CA GLN A 94 -2.89 12.88 -7.71
C GLN A 94 -3.19 11.57 -8.46
N GLN A 95 -3.27 10.45 -7.71
CA GLN A 95 -3.62 9.15 -8.28
C GLN A 95 -5.12 8.98 -8.54
N TYR A 96 -5.96 9.84 -7.98
CA TYR A 96 -7.42 9.73 -7.99
C TYR A 96 -7.91 8.37 -7.48
N LYS A 97 -8.81 7.67 -8.18
CA LYS A 97 -9.40 6.40 -7.77
C LYS A 97 -8.74 5.20 -8.46
N THR A 98 -7.43 5.05 -8.30
CA THR A 98 -6.67 3.99 -8.99
C THR A 98 -6.21 2.85 -8.09
N LEU A 99 -6.14 3.05 -6.76
CA LEU A 99 -5.53 2.12 -5.80
C LEU A 99 -4.08 1.74 -6.16
N SER A 100 -3.34 2.67 -6.78
CA SER A 100 -1.97 2.45 -7.27
C SER A 100 -0.93 3.36 -6.63
N CYS A 101 -1.12 3.75 -5.36
CA CYS A 101 -0.19 4.55 -4.57
C CYS A 101 1.25 4.01 -4.61
N TRP A 102 1.41 2.70 -4.51
CA TRP A 102 2.69 1.99 -4.67
C TRP A 102 3.41 2.36 -5.96
N CYS A 103 2.67 2.47 -7.07
CA CYS A 103 3.22 2.83 -8.37
C CYS A 103 3.58 4.31 -8.45
N PHE A 104 2.71 5.21 -7.99
CA PHE A 104 2.96 6.65 -7.97
C PHE A 104 4.17 7.00 -7.10
N ALA A 105 4.27 6.42 -5.90
CA ALA A 105 5.39 6.64 -5.00
C ALA A 105 6.72 6.14 -5.59
N THR A 106 6.73 4.93 -6.15
CA THR A 106 7.96 4.32 -6.70
C THR A 106 8.37 4.97 -8.01
N THR A 107 7.44 5.33 -8.90
CA THR A 107 7.75 6.08 -10.11
C THR A 107 8.36 7.43 -9.77
N SER A 108 7.78 8.16 -8.80
CA SER A 108 8.34 9.39 -8.28
C SER A 108 9.76 9.24 -7.70
N PHE A 109 10.02 8.12 -7.01
CA PHE A 109 11.35 7.77 -6.51
C PHE A 109 12.34 7.57 -7.67
N LEU A 110 11.97 6.82 -8.70
CA LEU A 110 12.83 6.59 -9.87
C LEU A 110 13.13 7.88 -10.64
N GLU A 111 12.17 8.80 -10.70
CA GLU A 111 12.36 10.17 -11.23
C GLU A 111 13.40 10.95 -10.41
N SER A 112 13.37 10.82 -9.09
CA SER A 112 14.38 11.43 -8.19
C SER A 112 15.76 10.76 -8.34
N GLU A 113 15.80 9.46 -8.58
CA GLU A 113 17.04 8.73 -8.85
C GLU A 113 17.70 9.20 -10.15
N MET A 114 16.92 9.52 -11.21
CA MET A 114 17.48 10.17 -12.40
C MET A 114 18.18 11.48 -12.05
N ALA A 115 17.56 12.34 -11.24
CA ALA A 115 18.18 13.59 -10.79
C ALA A 115 19.44 13.35 -9.95
N ARG A 116 19.43 12.37 -9.05
CA ARG A 116 20.59 11.98 -8.24
C ARG A 116 21.76 11.52 -9.09
N MET A 117 21.48 10.82 -10.20
CA MET A 117 22.49 10.41 -11.19
C MET A 117 22.96 11.54 -12.10
N GLY A 118 22.52 12.79 -11.88
CA GLY A 118 22.90 13.96 -12.70
C GLY A 118 22.16 14.04 -14.05
N LYS A 119 21.06 13.30 -14.21
CA LYS A 119 20.22 13.35 -15.41
C LYS A 119 19.05 14.30 -15.22
N THR A 120 18.51 14.80 -16.31
CA THR A 120 17.22 15.51 -16.28
C THR A 120 16.11 14.51 -16.03
N PRO A 121 15.33 14.66 -14.95
CA PRO A 121 14.21 13.77 -14.68
C PRO A 121 13.17 13.84 -15.81
N VAL A 122 12.69 12.71 -16.22
CA VAL A 122 11.55 12.57 -17.15
C VAL A 122 10.36 12.04 -16.36
N LYS A 123 9.20 12.67 -16.55
CA LYS A 123 7.94 12.14 -15.99
C LYS A 123 7.60 10.82 -16.66
N LEU A 124 7.63 9.75 -15.88
CA LEU A 124 7.32 8.40 -16.33
C LEU A 124 5.82 8.09 -16.17
N SER A 125 5.31 7.17 -16.98
CA SER A 125 3.93 6.73 -16.93
C SER A 125 3.73 5.69 -15.83
N GLU A 126 2.98 6.03 -14.80
CA GLU A 126 2.50 5.08 -13.79
C GLU A 126 1.52 4.08 -14.42
N MET A 127 0.67 4.54 -15.32
CA MET A 127 -0.38 3.71 -15.92
C MET A 127 0.18 2.62 -16.83
N TYR A 128 1.35 2.83 -17.43
CA TYR A 128 2.05 1.77 -18.16
C TYR A 128 2.44 0.62 -17.23
N THR A 129 3.00 0.93 -16.08
CA THR A 129 3.38 -0.07 -15.07
C THR A 129 2.14 -0.75 -14.46
N VAL A 130 1.10 0.02 -14.12
CA VAL A 130 -0.18 -0.49 -13.61
C VAL A 130 -0.85 -1.46 -14.59
N TYR A 131 -0.84 -1.15 -15.89
CA TYR A 131 -1.36 -2.05 -16.93
C TYR A 131 -0.69 -3.43 -16.86
N TRP A 132 0.63 -3.44 -16.85
CA TRP A 132 1.40 -4.70 -16.82
C TRP A 132 1.31 -5.42 -15.48
N GLU A 133 1.14 -4.69 -14.39
CA GLU A 133 0.89 -5.30 -13.09
C GLU A 133 -0.42 -6.08 -13.08
N PHE A 134 -1.51 -5.54 -13.61
CA PHE A 134 -2.76 -6.28 -13.73
C PHE A 134 -2.65 -7.50 -14.65
N VAL A 135 -1.86 -7.42 -15.71
CA VAL A 135 -1.58 -8.56 -16.59
C VAL A 135 -0.88 -9.68 -15.80
N GLU A 136 0.13 -9.36 -15.00
CA GLU A 136 0.87 -10.36 -14.22
C GLU A 136 0.04 -10.94 -13.07
N LYS A 137 -0.78 -10.11 -12.41
CA LYS A 137 -1.75 -10.59 -11.42
C LYS A 137 -2.74 -11.58 -12.04
N ALA A 138 -3.24 -11.29 -13.22
CA ALA A 138 -4.14 -12.20 -13.93
C ALA A 138 -3.45 -13.52 -14.31
N ARG A 139 -2.17 -13.49 -14.75
CA ARG A 139 -1.38 -14.70 -14.99
C ARG A 139 -1.29 -15.58 -13.74
N ARG A 140 -0.94 -14.96 -12.62
CA ARG A 140 -0.81 -15.68 -11.37
C ARG A 140 -2.15 -16.25 -10.90
N PHE A 141 -3.22 -15.48 -11.02
CA PHE A 141 -4.57 -15.96 -10.71
C PHE A 141 -4.92 -17.24 -11.47
N VAL A 142 -4.56 -17.30 -12.76
CA VAL A 142 -4.76 -18.51 -13.58
C VAL A 142 -3.88 -19.66 -13.09
N ARG A 143 -2.58 -19.42 -12.89
CA ARG A 143 -1.62 -20.45 -12.45
C ARG A 143 -1.95 -21.03 -11.09
N GLU A 144 -2.47 -20.22 -10.19
CA GLU A 144 -2.89 -20.63 -8.84
C GLU A 144 -4.38 -20.99 -8.76
N LYS A 145 -5.08 -21.06 -9.89
CA LYS A 145 -6.49 -21.46 -9.99
C LYS A 145 -7.39 -20.63 -9.07
N GLY A 146 -7.17 -19.33 -9.04
CA GLY A 146 -7.95 -18.38 -8.26
C GLY A 146 -7.55 -18.24 -6.79
N ASN A 147 -6.44 -18.85 -6.36
CA ASN A 147 -5.97 -18.75 -4.97
C ASN A 147 -5.03 -17.56 -4.71
N SER A 148 -4.65 -16.78 -5.74
CA SER A 148 -3.88 -15.56 -5.56
C SER A 148 -4.76 -14.34 -5.31
N VAL A 149 -4.20 -13.33 -4.64
CA VAL A 149 -4.85 -12.04 -4.46
C VAL A 149 -4.93 -11.30 -5.80
N PHE A 150 -6.14 -10.84 -6.16
CA PHE A 150 -6.36 -9.95 -7.30
C PHE A 150 -6.99 -8.65 -6.78
N SER A 151 -6.17 -7.63 -6.57
CA SER A 151 -6.54 -6.33 -6.00
C SER A 151 -5.84 -5.19 -6.77
N GLY A 152 -6.17 -3.93 -6.46
CA GLY A 152 -5.49 -2.76 -7.03
C GLY A 152 -4.12 -2.48 -6.39
N GLY A 153 -3.93 -2.88 -5.12
CA GLY A 153 -2.70 -2.67 -4.37
C GLY A 153 -1.54 -3.55 -4.82
N SER A 154 -0.33 -3.12 -4.58
CA SER A 154 0.93 -3.85 -4.77
C SER A 154 2.05 -3.17 -3.97
N GLU A 155 3.25 -3.77 -3.99
CA GLU A 155 4.42 -3.27 -3.30
C GLU A 155 5.34 -2.41 -4.20
N PRO A 156 6.16 -1.53 -3.64
CA PRO A 156 7.12 -0.73 -4.40
C PRO A 156 8.04 -1.54 -5.32
N ASN A 157 8.51 -2.71 -4.88
CA ASN A 157 9.37 -3.57 -5.68
C ASN A 157 8.66 -4.19 -6.90
N ALA A 158 7.31 -4.22 -6.94
CA ALA A 158 6.57 -4.62 -8.14
C ALA A 158 6.87 -3.69 -9.32
N VAL A 159 7.02 -2.39 -9.10
CA VAL A 159 7.40 -1.43 -10.16
C VAL A 159 8.74 -1.82 -10.78
N ILE A 160 9.70 -2.16 -9.93
CA ILE A 160 11.04 -2.59 -10.36
C ILE A 160 10.92 -3.86 -11.21
N GLU A 161 10.17 -4.85 -10.75
CA GLU A 161 9.96 -6.11 -11.47
C GLU A 161 9.20 -5.91 -12.79
N ARG A 162 8.20 -5.04 -12.82
CA ARG A 162 7.47 -4.73 -14.07
C ARG A 162 8.40 -4.02 -15.07
N MET A 163 9.16 -3.04 -14.62
CA MET A 163 10.08 -2.30 -15.49
C MET A 163 11.22 -3.18 -16.04
N LYS A 164 11.72 -4.15 -15.28
CA LYS A 164 12.69 -5.13 -15.78
C LYS A 164 12.16 -5.93 -16.97
N VAL A 165 10.88 -6.29 -16.96
CA VAL A 165 10.24 -7.12 -17.97
C VAL A 165 9.68 -6.29 -19.13
N TYR A 166 8.98 -5.20 -18.83
CA TYR A 166 8.21 -4.44 -19.82
C TYR A 166 8.83 -3.10 -20.18
N GLY A 167 9.89 -2.66 -19.48
CA GLY A 167 10.49 -1.35 -19.66
C GLY A 167 9.67 -0.23 -19.01
N ALA A 168 9.92 0.99 -19.47
CA ALA A 168 9.23 2.19 -19.03
C ALA A 168 8.93 3.09 -20.24
N VAL A 169 7.93 3.97 -20.10
CA VAL A 169 7.60 4.97 -21.11
C VAL A 169 7.39 6.33 -20.43
N PRO A 170 7.64 7.46 -21.12
CA PRO A 170 7.24 8.77 -20.62
C PRO A 170 5.72 8.86 -20.46
N GLU A 171 5.24 9.63 -19.49
CA GLU A 171 3.80 9.91 -19.32
C GLU A 171 3.17 10.48 -20.59
N ALA A 172 3.89 11.34 -21.30
CA ALA A 172 3.43 11.91 -22.57
C ALA A 172 3.15 10.86 -23.66
N SER A 173 3.76 9.68 -23.58
CA SER A 173 3.53 8.58 -24.53
C SER A 173 2.35 7.68 -24.11
N TYR A 174 2.00 7.67 -22.84
CA TYR A 174 0.87 6.86 -22.33
C TYR A 174 0.39 7.39 -20.98
N THR A 175 -0.70 8.12 -21.01
CA THR A 175 -1.33 8.63 -19.79
C THR A 175 -2.28 7.62 -19.13
N GLY A 176 -2.75 6.61 -19.87
CA GLY A 176 -3.83 5.73 -19.44
C GLY A 176 -5.20 6.42 -19.37
N LEU A 177 -5.32 7.65 -19.85
CA LEU A 177 -6.59 8.40 -19.92
C LEU A 177 -7.20 8.29 -21.31
N LEU A 178 -8.46 7.90 -21.36
CA LEU A 178 -9.22 7.92 -22.61
C LEU A 178 -9.56 9.37 -23.02
N PRO A 179 -9.81 9.63 -24.31
CA PRO A 179 -10.17 10.95 -24.79
C PRO A 179 -11.32 11.59 -23.99
N GLY A 180 -11.10 12.84 -23.55
CA GLY A 180 -12.07 13.60 -22.77
C GLY A 180 -12.08 13.29 -21.25
N LYS A 181 -11.23 12.40 -20.78
CA LYS A 181 -11.02 12.16 -19.34
C LYS A 181 -9.83 12.97 -18.83
N THR A 182 -9.97 13.50 -17.62
CA THR A 182 -8.95 14.28 -16.93
C THR A 182 -8.51 13.64 -15.62
N GLU A 183 -9.25 12.64 -15.14
CA GLU A 183 -9.00 11.95 -13.89
C GLU A 183 -9.12 10.44 -14.08
N HIS A 184 -8.32 9.69 -13.37
CA HIS A 184 -8.38 8.24 -13.36
C HIS A 184 -9.46 7.74 -12.41
N ASP A 185 -10.31 6.82 -12.90
CA ASP A 185 -11.26 6.06 -12.08
C ASP A 185 -11.22 4.60 -12.54
N HIS A 186 -10.57 3.76 -11.76
CA HIS A 186 -10.41 2.34 -12.05
C HIS A 186 -11.53 1.46 -11.48
N THR A 187 -12.56 2.05 -10.89
CA THR A 187 -13.66 1.29 -10.26
C THR A 187 -14.30 0.32 -11.26
N ALA A 188 -14.75 0.83 -12.41
CA ALA A 188 -15.38 -0.01 -13.45
C ALA A 188 -14.38 -0.98 -14.10
N LEU A 189 -13.12 -0.57 -14.29
CA LEU A 189 -12.05 -1.43 -14.78
C LEU A 189 -11.85 -2.64 -13.87
N PHE A 190 -11.69 -2.40 -12.58
CA PHE A 190 -11.45 -3.45 -11.60
C PHE A 190 -12.66 -4.40 -11.48
N GLU A 191 -13.87 -3.86 -11.40
CA GLU A 191 -15.11 -4.65 -11.37
C GLU A 191 -15.25 -5.56 -12.58
N GLU A 192 -14.93 -5.07 -13.80
CA GLU A 192 -15.02 -5.86 -15.03
C GLU A 192 -13.98 -7.01 -15.04
N MET A 193 -12.74 -6.72 -14.64
CA MET A 193 -11.69 -7.76 -14.53
C MET A 193 -12.02 -8.80 -13.47
N ASP A 194 -12.42 -8.39 -12.26
CA ASP A 194 -12.77 -9.32 -11.16
C ASP A 194 -13.95 -10.21 -11.55
N LYS A 195 -15.01 -9.63 -12.10
CA LYS A 195 -16.16 -10.37 -12.59
C LYS A 195 -15.78 -11.40 -13.65
N TYR A 196 -14.92 -11.04 -14.58
CA TYR A 196 -14.44 -11.96 -15.61
C TYR A 196 -13.62 -13.11 -15.01
N LEU A 197 -12.65 -12.81 -14.14
CA LEU A 197 -11.80 -13.81 -13.49
C LEU A 197 -12.62 -14.77 -12.61
N ARG A 198 -13.58 -14.26 -11.83
CA ARG A 198 -14.49 -15.10 -11.04
C ARG A 198 -15.38 -15.97 -11.93
N SER A 199 -15.81 -15.47 -13.09
CA SER A 199 -16.55 -16.30 -14.06
C SER A 199 -15.67 -17.44 -14.59
N CYS A 200 -14.39 -17.21 -14.85
CA CYS A 200 -13.45 -18.25 -15.25
C CYS A 200 -13.25 -19.28 -14.12
N GLN A 201 -13.07 -18.82 -12.89
CA GLN A 201 -12.94 -19.68 -11.69
C GLN A 201 -14.18 -20.56 -11.49
N ASN A 202 -15.39 -19.98 -11.55
CA ASN A 202 -16.65 -20.71 -11.37
C ASN A 202 -16.89 -21.80 -12.44
N ARG A 203 -16.36 -21.59 -13.64
CA ARG A 203 -16.43 -22.55 -14.75
C ARG A 203 -15.25 -23.51 -14.78
N ASN A 204 -14.31 -23.41 -13.83
CA ASN A 204 -13.04 -24.15 -13.81
C ASN A 204 -12.25 -24.00 -15.12
N PHE A 205 -12.27 -22.78 -15.70
CA PHE A 205 -11.61 -22.45 -16.96
C PHE A 205 -10.28 -21.74 -16.70
N TRP A 206 -9.16 -22.35 -17.14
CA TRP A 206 -7.81 -21.92 -16.77
C TRP A 206 -6.84 -21.81 -17.97
N ASN A 207 -7.36 -21.48 -19.15
CA ASN A 207 -6.51 -21.19 -20.30
C ASN A 207 -5.85 -19.82 -20.12
N GLU A 208 -4.53 -19.80 -19.82
CA GLU A 208 -3.79 -18.57 -19.49
C GLU A 208 -3.78 -17.60 -20.66
N GLU A 209 -3.55 -18.07 -21.89
CA GLU A 209 -3.48 -17.21 -23.07
C GLU A 209 -4.81 -16.49 -23.31
N GLU A 210 -5.91 -17.21 -23.26
CA GLU A 210 -7.25 -16.67 -23.47
C GLU A 210 -7.66 -15.71 -22.34
N ILE A 211 -7.42 -16.10 -21.08
CA ILE A 211 -7.77 -15.27 -19.93
C ILE A 211 -6.96 -13.98 -19.92
N VAL A 212 -5.65 -14.06 -20.10
CA VAL A 212 -4.78 -12.88 -20.15
C VAL A 212 -5.11 -12.01 -21.36
N GLY A 213 -5.44 -12.61 -22.51
CA GLY A 213 -5.91 -11.88 -23.70
C GLY A 213 -7.18 -11.06 -23.42
N ASN A 214 -8.16 -11.65 -22.73
CA ASN A 214 -9.38 -10.94 -22.34
C ASN A 214 -9.13 -9.85 -21.28
N ILE A 215 -8.25 -10.09 -20.31
CA ILE A 215 -7.84 -9.04 -19.35
C ILE A 215 -7.17 -7.87 -20.08
N LYS A 216 -6.31 -8.11 -21.06
CA LYS A 216 -5.73 -7.05 -21.89
C LYS A 216 -6.81 -6.28 -22.67
N ASN A 217 -7.82 -6.97 -23.21
CA ASN A 217 -8.94 -6.30 -23.89
C ASN A 217 -9.72 -5.38 -22.95
N ILE A 218 -9.94 -5.81 -21.70
CA ILE A 218 -10.57 -4.98 -20.67
C ILE A 218 -9.68 -3.78 -20.32
N LEU A 219 -8.39 -4.00 -20.11
CA LEU A 219 -7.43 -2.93 -19.85
C LEU A 219 -7.39 -1.92 -21.01
N ASN A 220 -7.31 -2.39 -22.24
CA ASN A 220 -7.31 -1.53 -23.44
C ASN A 220 -8.60 -0.69 -23.56
N LYS A 221 -9.74 -1.27 -23.20
CA LYS A 221 -11.02 -0.55 -23.17
C LYS A 221 -11.04 0.63 -22.18
N HIS A 222 -10.38 0.49 -21.02
CA HIS A 222 -10.42 1.47 -19.94
C HIS A 222 -9.21 2.41 -19.89
N LEU A 223 -8.04 1.95 -20.32
CA LEU A 223 -6.77 2.69 -20.21
C LEU A 223 -6.16 3.04 -21.60
N GLY A 224 -6.73 2.50 -22.68
CA GLY A 224 -6.08 2.52 -23.98
C GLY A 224 -5.00 1.45 -24.11
N GLU A 225 -4.57 1.18 -25.34
CA GLU A 225 -3.50 0.23 -25.61
C GLU A 225 -2.15 0.83 -25.28
N PRO A 226 -1.30 0.15 -24.48
CA PRO A 226 0.03 0.66 -24.15
C PRO A 226 0.93 0.66 -25.38
N PRO A 227 1.80 1.68 -25.57
CA PRO A 227 2.67 1.78 -26.71
C PRO A 227 3.71 0.65 -26.72
N THR A 228 4.00 0.13 -27.90
CA THR A 228 5.08 -0.85 -28.13
C THR A 228 6.41 -0.18 -28.42
N THR A 229 6.40 1.13 -28.73
CA THR A 229 7.58 1.94 -29.02
C THR A 229 7.49 3.32 -28.38
N VAL A 230 8.65 3.87 -28.05
CA VAL A 230 8.85 5.25 -27.56
C VAL A 230 9.70 5.98 -28.57
N GLU A 231 9.34 7.21 -28.93
CA GLU A 231 10.18 8.07 -29.79
C GLU A 231 11.13 8.92 -28.93
N VAL A 232 12.43 8.86 -29.27
CA VAL A 232 13.47 9.70 -28.66
C VAL A 232 14.32 10.25 -29.78
N ASP A 233 14.40 11.57 -29.90
CA ASP A 233 15.18 12.26 -30.97
C ASP A 233 14.88 11.74 -32.37
N GLY A 234 13.59 11.48 -32.65
CA GLY A 234 13.12 10.99 -33.95
C GLY A 234 13.44 9.51 -34.23
N LYS A 235 13.85 8.74 -33.23
CA LYS A 235 14.09 7.30 -33.31
C LYS A 235 13.12 6.53 -32.43
N ALA A 236 12.42 5.58 -33.04
CA ALA A 236 11.58 4.65 -32.30
C ALA A 236 12.43 3.56 -31.64
N MET A 237 12.16 3.26 -30.38
CA MET A 237 12.77 2.16 -29.63
C MET A 237 11.75 1.47 -28.75
N THR A 238 12.02 0.24 -28.31
CA THR A 238 11.13 -0.44 -27.37
C THR A 238 11.17 0.21 -25.98
N PRO A 239 10.12 0.08 -25.15
CA PRO A 239 10.13 0.57 -23.76
C PRO A 239 11.29 -0.01 -22.93
N VAL A 240 11.70 -1.24 -23.20
CA VAL A 240 12.88 -1.87 -22.57
C VAL A 240 14.18 -1.20 -23.01
N ASP A 241 14.32 -0.91 -24.29
CA ASP A 241 15.49 -0.19 -24.80
C ASP A 241 15.53 1.26 -24.31
N TYR A 242 14.37 1.92 -24.20
CA TYR A 242 14.24 3.24 -23.61
C TYR A 242 14.73 3.25 -22.17
N LEU A 243 14.25 2.31 -21.34
CA LEU A 243 14.72 2.15 -19.97
C LEU A 243 16.24 1.93 -19.89
N ARG A 244 16.75 1.02 -20.70
CA ARG A 244 18.17 0.60 -20.67
C ARG A 244 19.12 1.66 -21.22
N ASN A 245 18.78 2.27 -22.34
CA ASN A 245 19.72 3.10 -23.11
C ASN A 245 19.55 4.60 -22.84
N VAL A 246 18.34 5.05 -22.46
CA VAL A 246 18.03 6.46 -22.22
C VAL A 246 17.95 6.76 -20.74
N LEU A 247 17.06 6.09 -20.03
CA LEU A 247 16.88 6.31 -18.58
C LEU A 247 18.09 5.78 -17.81
N GLN A 248 18.58 4.61 -18.16
CA GLN A 248 19.75 3.94 -17.55
C GLN A 248 19.57 3.77 -16.02
N LEU A 249 18.32 3.51 -15.58
CA LEU A 249 18.04 3.25 -14.18
C LEU A 249 18.60 1.88 -13.77
N PRO A 250 19.43 1.81 -12.72
CA PRO A 250 20.04 0.57 -12.27
C PRO A 250 19.06 -0.24 -11.42
N LEU A 251 18.06 -0.87 -12.05
CA LEU A 251 16.94 -1.52 -11.35
C LEU A 251 17.37 -2.62 -10.36
N ASP A 252 18.54 -3.22 -10.54
CA ASP A 252 19.10 -4.22 -9.62
C ASP A 252 19.80 -3.61 -8.39
N ASP A 253 19.87 -2.28 -8.34
CA ASP A 253 20.49 -1.56 -7.23
C ASP A 253 19.46 -1.08 -6.19
N TYR A 254 18.18 -1.34 -6.41
CA TYR A 254 17.13 -0.99 -5.47
C TYR A 254 16.76 -2.19 -4.61
N VAL A 255 16.74 -1.98 -3.29
CA VAL A 255 16.52 -3.02 -2.29
C VAL A 255 15.32 -2.69 -1.42
N ALA A 256 14.56 -3.71 -1.06
CA ALA A 256 13.42 -3.60 -0.16
C ALA A 256 13.84 -4.06 1.25
N VAL A 257 13.46 -3.28 2.26
CA VAL A 257 13.80 -3.52 3.66
C VAL A 257 12.53 -3.54 4.51
N MET A 258 12.46 -4.46 5.47
CA MET A 258 11.37 -4.57 6.44
C MET A 258 11.92 -4.74 7.86
N SER A 259 11.03 -4.65 8.86
CA SER A 259 11.41 -4.84 10.26
C SER A 259 10.34 -5.64 11.01
N PHE A 260 10.51 -6.98 11.08
CA PHE A 260 9.56 -7.88 11.72
C PHE A 260 10.24 -9.07 12.41
N ALA A 261 9.81 -9.39 13.63
CA ALA A 261 10.37 -10.46 14.46
C ALA A 261 9.86 -11.86 14.07
N TYR A 262 8.91 -11.99 13.13
CA TYR A 262 8.49 -13.31 12.63
C TYR A 262 9.55 -14.01 11.77
N LEU A 263 10.59 -13.29 11.37
CA LEU A 263 11.80 -13.82 10.75
C LEU A 263 13.02 -13.41 11.56
N PRO A 264 14.10 -14.20 11.56
CA PRO A 264 15.37 -13.75 12.15
C PRO A 264 15.82 -12.45 11.51
N PHE A 265 16.32 -11.52 12.33
CA PHE A 265 16.92 -10.31 11.79
C PHE A 265 18.22 -10.62 11.04
N PHE A 266 18.57 -9.77 10.10
CA PHE A 266 19.68 -9.92 9.16
C PHE A 266 19.58 -11.17 8.28
N THR A 267 18.32 -11.55 7.94
CA THR A 267 17.99 -12.52 6.90
C THR A 267 17.04 -11.90 5.90
N LYS A 268 16.99 -12.44 4.69
CA LYS A 268 15.97 -12.12 3.72
C LYS A 268 14.72 -12.99 3.95
N GLY A 269 13.56 -12.46 3.56
CA GLY A 269 12.33 -13.22 3.60
C GLY A 269 11.13 -12.46 3.10
N GLU A 270 9.98 -13.09 3.23
CA GLU A 270 8.72 -12.57 2.75
C GLU A 270 8.17 -11.46 3.66
N PHE A 271 7.82 -10.33 3.06
CA PHE A 271 6.95 -9.35 3.69
C PHE A 271 5.50 -9.85 3.59
N LYS A 272 4.93 -10.26 4.74
CA LYS A 272 3.64 -10.97 4.82
C LYS A 272 2.45 -10.03 4.79
N VAL A 273 2.25 -9.36 3.68
CA VAL A 273 1.09 -8.49 3.41
C VAL A 273 0.38 -8.92 2.14
N PRO A 274 -0.92 -8.66 1.99
CA PRO A 274 -1.68 -9.05 0.79
C PRO A 274 -1.12 -8.45 -0.50
N ASP A 275 -0.54 -7.25 -0.43
CA ASP A 275 0.00 -6.52 -1.58
C ASP A 275 1.33 -7.07 -2.10
N ASN A 276 2.05 -7.89 -1.29
CA ASN A 276 3.12 -8.77 -1.77
C ASN A 276 2.53 -10.05 -2.41
N TRP A 277 1.61 -9.88 -3.34
CA TRP A 277 0.80 -10.95 -3.94
C TRP A 277 1.60 -12.04 -4.67
N TRP A 278 2.84 -11.75 -5.04
CA TRP A 278 3.75 -12.73 -5.67
C TRP A 278 4.71 -13.39 -4.68
N HIS A 279 4.57 -13.10 -3.38
CA HIS A 279 5.33 -13.68 -2.27
C HIS A 279 6.84 -13.51 -2.43
N SER A 280 7.28 -12.29 -2.79
CA SER A 280 8.70 -11.97 -2.86
C SER A 280 9.40 -12.28 -1.54
N GLN A 281 10.53 -12.96 -1.63
CA GLN A 281 11.39 -13.30 -0.50
C GLN A 281 12.60 -12.33 -0.37
N ASP A 282 12.62 -11.26 -1.18
CA ASP A 282 13.78 -10.38 -1.31
C ASP A 282 13.74 -9.15 -0.39
N TYR A 283 13.00 -9.23 0.71
CA TYR A 283 13.02 -8.18 1.72
C TYR A 283 14.10 -8.44 2.75
N TYR A 284 14.99 -7.46 2.95
CA TYR A 284 16.01 -7.46 4.00
C TYR A 284 15.35 -7.16 5.35
N ASN A 285 15.33 -8.13 6.26
CA ASN A 285 14.70 -7.99 7.57
C ASN A 285 15.71 -7.53 8.63
N VAL A 286 15.41 -6.40 9.29
CA VAL A 286 16.33 -5.76 10.25
C VAL A 286 15.60 -5.32 11.51
N PRO A 287 16.28 -5.13 12.68
CA PRO A 287 15.68 -4.53 13.86
C PRO A 287 15.15 -3.12 13.57
N LEU A 288 14.13 -2.67 14.32
CA LEU A 288 13.48 -1.37 14.12
C LEU A 288 14.46 -0.20 14.19
N ASP A 289 15.43 -0.23 15.08
CA ASP A 289 16.42 0.84 15.19
C ASP A 289 17.31 0.92 13.93
N ASP A 290 17.77 -0.22 13.43
CA ASP A 290 18.53 -0.28 12.17
C ASP A 290 17.65 0.17 10.97
N TYR A 291 16.38 -0.24 10.93
CA TYR A 291 15.38 0.16 9.94
C TYR A 291 15.21 1.69 9.91
N TYR A 292 14.97 2.29 11.07
CA TYR A 292 14.78 3.73 11.18
C TYR A 292 16.04 4.51 10.84
N GLN A 293 17.21 4.08 11.36
CA GLN A 293 18.48 4.74 11.05
C GLN A 293 18.86 4.63 9.57
N ALA A 294 18.47 3.56 8.89
CA ALA A 294 18.66 3.42 7.45
C ALA A 294 17.86 4.48 6.67
N ILE A 295 16.60 4.72 7.04
CA ILE A 295 15.77 5.77 6.43
C ILE A 295 16.39 7.16 6.68
N VAL A 296 16.75 7.47 7.93
CA VAL A 296 17.38 8.75 8.29
C VAL A 296 18.71 8.95 7.56
N GLY A 297 19.54 7.91 7.53
CA GLY A 297 20.82 7.95 6.84
C GLY A 297 20.67 8.15 5.34
N ALA A 298 19.71 7.46 4.71
CA ALA A 298 19.46 7.58 3.29
C ALA A 298 19.10 9.03 2.91
N ILE A 299 18.08 9.61 3.55
CA ILE A 299 17.64 10.97 3.19
C ILE A 299 18.70 12.05 3.49
N LYS A 300 19.46 11.90 4.58
CA LYS A 300 20.56 12.80 4.93
C LYS A 300 21.72 12.75 3.92
N ASN A 301 21.93 11.59 3.30
CA ASN A 301 22.96 11.38 2.28
C ASN A 301 22.46 11.63 0.84
N GLY A 302 21.27 12.25 0.68
CA GLY A 302 20.75 12.67 -0.62
C GLY A 302 20.01 11.58 -1.40
N TYR A 303 19.64 10.47 -0.75
CA TYR A 303 18.79 9.43 -1.33
C TYR A 303 17.37 9.59 -0.84
N SER A 304 16.40 9.59 -1.75
CA SER A 304 14.99 9.48 -1.36
C SER A 304 14.62 8.03 -1.03
N VAL A 305 13.45 7.83 -0.42
CA VAL A 305 13.00 6.51 0.04
C VAL A 305 11.52 6.34 -0.28
N VAL A 306 11.12 5.18 -0.80
CA VAL A 306 9.70 4.82 -0.87
C VAL A 306 9.32 4.10 0.40
N LEU A 307 8.23 4.51 1.05
CA LEU A 307 7.72 3.87 2.26
C LEU A 307 6.41 3.17 1.94
N SER A 308 6.27 1.91 2.37
CA SER A 308 4.98 1.22 2.55
C SER A 308 4.49 1.54 3.97
N VAL A 309 3.34 2.17 4.10
CA VAL A 309 2.85 2.70 5.38
C VAL A 309 1.42 2.30 5.67
N ASP A 310 1.06 2.35 6.94
CA ASP A 310 -0.33 2.43 7.38
C ASP A 310 -0.74 3.90 7.45
N PHE A 311 -1.74 4.24 6.66
CA PHE A 311 -2.28 5.58 6.58
C PHE A 311 -3.44 5.81 7.57
N THR A 312 -4.04 4.72 8.07
CA THR A 312 -5.22 4.74 8.95
C THR A 312 -4.83 4.97 10.41
N GLU A 313 -4.66 6.23 10.80
CA GLU A 313 -4.22 6.62 12.15
C GLU A 313 -4.92 7.91 12.60
N PRO A 314 -5.40 8.03 13.87
CA PRO A 314 -5.97 9.28 14.39
C PRO A 314 -5.05 10.49 14.28
N GLY A 315 -3.74 10.27 14.31
CA GLY A 315 -2.73 11.32 14.15
C GLY A 315 -2.35 11.61 12.69
N ASN A 316 -2.98 10.94 11.72
CA ASN A 316 -2.92 11.34 10.32
C ASN A 316 -4.01 12.37 10.05
N ILE A 317 -3.63 13.65 9.95
CA ILE A 317 -4.55 14.79 9.87
C ILE A 317 -4.32 15.53 8.56
N PRO A 318 -5.11 15.24 7.52
CA PRO A 318 -4.97 15.81 6.19
C PRO A 318 -5.02 17.34 6.15
N GLU A 319 -5.88 17.97 6.95
CA GLU A 319 -6.06 19.41 7.00
C GLU A 319 -4.81 20.14 7.51
N ALA A 320 -4.01 19.44 8.31
CA ALA A 320 -2.76 19.95 8.87
C ALA A 320 -1.52 19.44 8.14
N ASN A 321 -1.68 18.62 7.09
CA ASN A 321 -0.60 17.88 6.42
C ASN A 321 0.25 17.07 7.42
N LEU A 322 -0.36 16.47 8.45
CA LEU A 322 0.31 15.96 9.64
C LEU A 322 0.17 14.44 9.76
N GLY A 323 1.29 13.76 10.03
CA GLY A 323 1.32 12.36 10.44
C GLY A 323 2.17 12.19 11.70
N ILE A 324 1.52 11.85 12.82
CA ILE A 324 2.15 11.59 14.12
C ILE A 324 1.44 10.43 14.83
N ILE A 325 2.07 9.85 15.84
CA ILE A 325 1.39 8.95 16.76
C ILE A 325 0.93 9.76 17.97
N PRO A 326 -0.39 9.79 18.27
CA PRO A 326 -0.89 10.47 19.46
C PRO A 326 -0.42 9.78 20.75
N ASP A 327 -0.01 10.55 21.75
CA ASP A 327 0.46 10.01 23.04
C ASP A 327 -0.61 9.19 23.79
N PHE A 328 -1.89 9.47 23.54
CA PHE A 328 -3.00 8.69 24.12
C PHE A 328 -3.16 7.31 23.45
N ASP A 329 -2.63 7.12 22.23
CA ASP A 329 -2.62 5.84 21.53
C ASP A 329 -1.37 5.03 21.95
N VAL A 330 -0.17 5.52 21.59
CA VAL A 330 1.12 4.94 22.02
C VAL A 330 2.04 6.06 22.48
N PRO A 331 2.31 6.20 23.79
CA PRO A 331 3.31 7.12 24.26
C PRO A 331 4.68 6.85 23.59
N ARG A 332 5.39 7.87 23.19
CA ARG A 332 6.64 7.76 22.40
C ARG A 332 7.68 6.80 23.01
N ALA A 333 7.76 6.74 24.35
CA ALA A 333 8.66 5.84 25.06
C ALA A 333 8.35 4.34 24.84
N TYR A 334 7.16 4.01 24.35
CA TYR A 334 6.72 2.65 24.08
C TYR A 334 6.72 2.30 22.58
N ILE A 335 7.17 3.22 21.71
CA ILE A 335 7.33 2.94 20.29
C ILE A 335 8.66 2.20 20.10
N ASN A 336 8.57 0.88 20.00
CA ASN A 336 9.70 -0.04 19.89
C ASN A 336 9.30 -1.25 19.01
N GLN A 337 10.18 -2.24 18.88
CA GLN A 337 9.91 -3.45 18.10
C GLN A 337 8.65 -4.18 18.58
N ASP A 338 8.45 -4.33 19.89
CA ASP A 338 7.32 -5.09 20.44
C ASP A 338 5.98 -4.41 20.15
N SER A 339 5.89 -3.09 20.29
CA SER A 339 4.67 -2.34 19.97
C SER A 339 4.34 -2.38 18.48
N ARG A 340 5.36 -2.36 17.61
CA ARG A 340 5.22 -2.53 16.17
C ARG A 340 4.70 -3.93 15.83
N GLU A 341 5.29 -4.99 16.38
CA GLU A 341 4.85 -6.38 16.18
C GLU A 341 3.40 -6.58 16.61
N LEU A 342 3.07 -6.12 17.84
CA LEU A 342 1.72 -6.25 18.38
C LEU A 342 0.68 -5.64 17.43
N ARG A 343 0.93 -4.43 16.93
CA ARG A 343 0.00 -3.72 16.05
C ARG A 343 -0.11 -4.36 14.66
N PHE A 344 0.96 -4.86 14.13
CA PHE A 344 0.94 -5.58 12.86
C PHE A 344 0.16 -6.90 12.98
N PHE A 345 0.43 -7.69 14.01
CA PHE A 345 -0.23 -8.99 14.19
C PHE A 345 -1.69 -8.91 14.61
N ASN A 346 -2.11 -7.83 15.27
CA ASN A 346 -3.52 -7.62 15.60
C ASN A 346 -4.28 -6.78 14.56
N SER A 347 -3.61 -6.46 13.43
CA SER A 347 -4.16 -5.66 12.34
C SER A 347 -4.55 -4.22 12.71
N ALA A 348 -4.02 -3.68 13.82
CA ALA A 348 -4.13 -2.26 14.14
C ALA A 348 -3.16 -1.40 13.30
N THR A 349 -2.20 -2.04 12.66
CA THR A 349 -1.35 -1.45 11.64
C THR A 349 -1.32 -2.41 10.45
N ALA A 350 -1.74 -1.93 9.28
CA ALA A 350 -1.79 -2.68 8.03
C ALA A 350 -1.01 -1.93 6.95
N ASP A 351 -0.52 -2.66 5.96
CA ASP A 351 0.02 -2.05 4.75
C ASP A 351 -1.14 -1.64 3.85
N ASP A 352 -1.34 -0.33 3.69
CA ASP A 352 -2.47 0.20 2.93
C ASP A 352 -2.10 1.38 2.01
N HIS A 353 -0.86 1.90 2.11
CA HIS A 353 -0.47 3.06 1.32
C HIS A 353 1.03 3.12 1.00
N GLY A 354 1.36 3.59 -0.21
CA GLY A 354 2.72 3.85 -0.65
C GLY A 354 2.99 5.35 -0.79
N VAL A 355 4.10 5.85 -0.20
CA VAL A 355 4.50 7.27 -0.23
C VAL A 355 5.98 7.45 -0.52
N HIS A 356 6.36 8.63 -1.02
CA HIS A 356 7.74 8.97 -1.36
C HIS A 356 8.32 10.01 -0.39
N LEU A 357 9.28 9.60 0.44
CA LEU A 357 10.01 10.44 1.39
C LEU A 357 11.11 11.20 0.64
N VAL A 358 11.01 12.54 0.64
CA VAL A 358 11.83 13.44 -0.19
C VAL A 358 12.59 14.50 0.59
N GLY A 359 12.44 14.56 1.90
CA GLY A 359 13.15 15.52 2.72
C GLY A 359 13.06 15.26 4.21
N TYR A 360 13.85 16.00 4.97
CA TYR A 360 13.86 15.91 6.43
C TYR A 360 14.07 17.28 7.07
N LYS A 361 13.64 17.43 8.31
CA LYS A 361 13.90 18.56 9.19
C LYS A 361 14.17 18.05 10.60
N GLU A 362 15.30 18.42 11.18
CA GLU A 362 15.62 18.12 12.58
C GLU A 362 15.29 19.31 13.47
N THR A 363 14.69 19.03 14.61
CA THR A 363 14.48 19.97 15.72
C THR A 363 15.12 19.38 16.98
N PRO A 364 15.27 20.16 18.07
CA PRO A 364 15.79 19.61 19.32
C PRO A 364 14.98 18.45 19.91
N LYS A 365 13.72 18.31 19.51
CA LYS A 365 12.78 17.29 20.05
C LYS A 365 12.46 16.18 19.07
N ASP A 366 12.35 16.52 17.78
CA ASP A 366 11.74 15.65 16.77
C ASP A 366 12.54 15.68 15.47
N THR A 367 12.51 14.57 14.76
CA THR A 367 12.83 14.52 13.32
C THR A 367 11.53 14.47 12.53
N TRP A 368 11.41 15.37 11.56
CA TRP A 368 10.28 15.43 10.64
C TRP A 368 10.71 15.02 9.25
N PHE A 369 9.84 14.32 8.56
CA PHE A 369 10.07 13.87 7.20
C PHE A 369 9.05 14.52 6.26
N LEU A 370 9.53 15.05 5.15
CA LEU A 370 8.68 15.51 4.06
C LEU A 370 8.34 14.33 3.18
N VAL A 371 7.07 14.02 3.12
CA VAL A 371 6.52 12.90 2.34
C VAL A 371 5.68 13.44 1.21
N LYS A 372 6.00 13.05 -0.02
CA LYS A 372 5.21 13.31 -1.22
C LYS A 372 4.18 12.19 -1.37
N ASP A 373 2.91 12.56 -1.54
CA ASP A 373 1.78 11.66 -1.54
C ASP A 373 0.85 11.95 -2.72
N SER A 374 0.31 10.89 -3.30
CA SER A 374 -0.60 10.92 -4.44
C SER A 374 -2.08 10.77 -4.09
N TRP A 375 -2.40 10.41 -2.84
CA TRP A 375 -3.77 10.20 -2.43
C TRP A 375 -4.53 11.52 -2.21
N ARG A 376 -5.83 11.50 -2.43
CA ARG A 376 -6.71 12.67 -2.36
C ARG A 376 -6.62 13.47 -1.06
N THR A 377 -6.36 12.81 0.07
CA THR A 377 -6.27 13.48 1.37
C THR A 377 -5.03 14.37 1.50
N ALA A 378 -3.95 14.07 0.79
CA ALA A 378 -2.78 14.94 0.71
C ALA A 378 -3.08 16.29 0.00
N TYR A 379 -4.22 16.39 -0.67
CA TYR A 379 -4.66 17.61 -1.36
C TYR A 379 -5.74 18.38 -0.57
N VAL A 380 -6.04 17.99 0.66
CA VAL A 380 -6.98 18.69 1.55
C VAL A 380 -6.29 19.86 2.26
N GLY A 381 -5.12 19.63 2.84
CA GLY A 381 -4.34 20.63 3.61
C GLY A 381 -3.83 21.81 2.77
N GLN A 382 -3.07 22.69 3.40
CA GLN A 382 -2.52 23.89 2.74
C GLN A 382 -1.40 23.54 1.76
N VAL A 383 -0.60 22.50 2.08
CA VAL A 383 0.55 22.05 1.29
C VAL A 383 0.13 20.85 0.45
N LYS A 384 -0.38 21.13 -0.75
CA LYS A 384 -0.99 20.08 -1.63
C LYS A 384 0.02 19.03 -2.08
N GLY A 385 -0.36 17.75 -1.91
CA GLY A 385 0.44 16.61 -2.33
C GLY A 385 1.55 16.23 -1.37
N TYR A 386 1.50 16.70 -0.11
CA TYR A 386 2.52 16.42 0.91
C TYR A 386 1.92 16.12 2.27
N PHE A 387 2.69 15.33 3.06
CA PHE A 387 2.53 15.17 4.50
C PHE A 387 3.86 15.42 5.21
N PHE A 388 3.77 15.84 6.48
CA PHE A 388 4.88 15.99 7.41
C PHE A 388 4.78 14.87 8.45
N TYR A 389 5.57 13.80 8.25
CA TYR A 389 5.59 12.68 9.17
C TYR A 389 6.62 12.90 10.26
N ARG A 390 6.20 12.75 11.53
CA ARG A 390 7.13 12.77 12.64
C ARG A 390 7.82 11.39 12.78
N ASP A 391 8.97 11.35 13.45
CA ASP A 391 9.79 10.15 13.62
C ASP A 391 9.03 8.97 14.26
N ASP A 392 8.10 9.23 15.18
CA ASP A 392 7.26 8.22 15.79
C ASP A 392 6.31 7.55 14.77
N TYR A 393 5.73 8.33 13.87
CA TYR A 393 4.90 7.80 12.80
C TYR A 393 5.71 6.90 11.86
N VAL A 394 6.88 7.34 11.44
CA VAL A 394 7.77 6.52 10.58
C VAL A 394 8.18 5.23 11.29
N LYS A 395 8.52 5.26 12.58
CA LYS A 395 8.90 4.07 13.34
C LYS A 395 7.75 3.07 13.49
N LEU A 396 6.53 3.53 13.76
CA LEU A 396 5.40 2.65 14.08
C LEU A 396 4.61 2.25 12.84
N LYS A 397 4.40 3.17 11.90
CA LYS A 397 3.47 3.02 10.77
C LYS A 397 4.14 2.76 9.42
N SER A 398 5.44 2.93 9.27
CA SER A 398 6.16 2.52 8.08
C SER A 398 6.56 1.05 8.20
N LEU A 399 6.00 0.18 7.36
CA LEU A 399 6.14 -1.27 7.46
C LEU A 399 7.29 -1.82 6.62
N GLY A 400 7.51 -1.23 5.45
CA GLY A 400 8.59 -1.54 4.54
C GLY A 400 9.11 -0.28 3.86
N PHE A 401 10.30 -0.35 3.26
CA PHE A 401 10.80 0.70 2.39
C PHE A 401 11.64 0.17 1.23
N LEU A 402 11.66 0.91 0.12
CA LEU A 402 12.53 0.69 -1.03
C LEU A 402 13.54 1.85 -1.12
N VAL A 403 14.82 1.51 -1.38
CA VAL A 403 15.91 2.49 -1.45
C VAL A 403 17.03 1.98 -2.37
N HIS A 404 17.90 2.87 -2.84
CA HIS A 404 19.13 2.48 -3.52
C HIS A 404 20.10 1.81 -2.53
N LYS A 405 20.70 0.67 -2.91
CA LYS A 405 21.56 -0.15 -2.04
C LYS A 405 22.74 0.62 -1.41
N ASP A 406 23.29 1.61 -2.14
CA ASP A 406 24.43 2.39 -1.64
C ASP A 406 24.05 3.29 -0.45
N ALA A 407 22.77 3.68 -0.34
CA ALA A 407 22.27 4.43 0.81
C ALA A 407 22.28 3.61 2.10
N VAL A 408 22.28 2.29 1.98
CA VAL A 408 22.15 1.33 3.10
C VAL A 408 23.26 0.28 3.08
N LYS A 409 24.39 0.56 2.42
CA LYS A 409 25.49 -0.39 2.24
C LYS A 409 26.01 -0.96 3.57
N ASP A 410 26.11 -0.12 4.61
CA ASP A 410 26.60 -0.53 5.93
C ASP A 410 25.58 -1.46 6.61
N LEU A 411 24.29 -1.24 6.41
CA LEU A 411 23.23 -2.14 6.84
C LEU A 411 23.31 -3.48 6.11
N LEU A 412 23.43 -3.46 4.78
CA LEU A 412 23.52 -4.66 3.96
C LEU A 412 24.77 -5.51 4.29
N SER A 413 25.85 -4.89 4.72
CA SER A 413 27.07 -5.59 5.13
C SER A 413 26.89 -6.47 6.37
N LYS A 414 25.81 -6.26 7.15
CA LYS A 414 25.48 -7.09 8.33
C LYS A 414 24.85 -8.44 7.93
N PHE A 415 24.38 -8.57 6.69
CA PHE A 415 23.85 -9.83 6.17
C PHE A 415 25.00 -10.74 5.77
N LYS A 416 24.89 -12.03 6.11
CA LYS A 416 25.87 -13.02 5.67
C LYS A 416 25.81 -13.12 4.15
N ALA A 417 26.96 -13.21 3.51
CA ALA A 417 27.00 -13.59 2.10
C ALA A 417 26.38 -14.99 1.94
N GLU A 418 25.38 -15.10 1.09
CA GLU A 418 24.81 -16.39 0.69
C GLU A 418 25.80 -17.19 -0.15
#